data_ecd772d47ece8558c3f38a70ac6665b6
#
_entry.id   ecd772d47ece8558c3f38a70ac6665b6
#
_cell.length_a   1.000
_cell.length_b   1.000
_cell.length_c   1.000
_cell.angle_alpha   90.00
_cell.angle_beta   90.00
_cell.angle_gamma   90.00
#
_symmetry.space_group_name_H-M   'P 1'
#
loop_
_entity.id
_entity.type
_entity.pdbx_description
1 polymer ?
#
loop_
_entity_poly.entity_id
_entity_poly.type
_entity_poly.pdbx_seq_one_letter_code
_entity_poly.pdbx_strand_id
1 'polypeptide(L)'
;EGSIKMLDAYARVFPVKDLNFTIGQMRVPFTIDAHRSPHQQYFANRSFIAKQVGNVRDVGFTGCYTQKEGLPFILEGGLFNGSGLTNQKEWHKTLNYSIKAQLLPNKNWNLTLSTQMIKPEHTRINMYDAGIYYQNNRFHIEAEYLYKMYGHEAFKDVHAVNSFVNYDLPLKKVFNKISFLARYDMMTDHSNGLADSETGVLKINDYARHRVTGGITLSLSKAFIADLRLNFEKYFYQKSGVPKESERDKIVIEFMTRF
;
A
#
# COMPACT_ATOMS: atom_id res chain seq x y z
N GLU A 1 -17.89 3.41 19.75
CA GLU A 1 -18.95 3.37 18.72
C GLU A 1 -18.30 3.15 17.36
N GLY A 2 -18.57 1.98 16.74
CA GLY A 2 -18.08 1.65 15.40
C GLY A 2 -18.90 2.36 14.34
N SER A 3 -18.38 3.39 13.70
CA SER A 3 -19.03 4.00 12.54
C SER A 3 -18.77 3.18 11.27
N ILE A 4 -19.80 2.93 10.48
CA ILE A 4 -19.66 2.38 9.13
C ILE A 4 -18.95 3.44 8.28
N LYS A 5 -17.79 3.06 7.70
CA LYS A 5 -17.04 3.93 6.78
C LYS A 5 -17.18 3.39 5.36
N MET A 6 -17.66 4.24 4.45
CA MET A 6 -17.64 3.95 3.02
C MET A 6 -16.20 4.03 2.53
N LEU A 7 -15.68 2.95 1.96
CA LEU A 7 -14.30 2.89 1.49
C LEU A 7 -14.16 3.39 0.05
N ASP A 8 -15.03 2.96 -0.84
CA ASP A 8 -15.00 3.30 -2.25
C ASP A 8 -16.41 3.72 -2.71
N ALA A 9 -16.51 4.89 -3.34
CA ALA A 9 -17.74 5.45 -3.92
C ALA A 9 -17.36 6.30 -5.12
N TYR A 10 -17.38 5.70 -6.31
CA TYR A 10 -16.94 6.37 -7.53
C TYR A 10 -17.78 5.96 -8.74
N ALA A 11 -17.78 6.82 -9.75
CA ALA A 11 -18.22 6.51 -11.10
C ALA A 11 -16.98 6.34 -12.01
N ARG A 12 -17.05 5.38 -12.94
CA ARG A 12 -16.00 5.15 -13.93
C ARG A 12 -16.61 5.12 -15.32
N VAL A 13 -16.00 5.84 -16.25
CA VAL A 13 -16.40 5.91 -17.66
C VAL A 13 -15.27 5.43 -18.57
N PHE A 14 -15.64 4.81 -19.66
CA PHE A 14 -14.72 4.26 -20.67
C PHE A 14 -15.04 4.90 -22.03
N PRO A 15 -14.51 6.12 -22.30
CA PRO A 15 -14.83 6.82 -23.54
C PRO A 15 -14.32 6.12 -24.79
N VAL A 16 -13.18 5.44 -24.66
CA VAL A 16 -12.58 4.61 -25.72
C VAL A 16 -11.96 3.35 -25.10
N LYS A 17 -11.64 2.37 -25.95
CA LYS A 17 -10.95 1.16 -25.53
C LYS A 17 -9.64 1.52 -24.81
N ASP A 18 -9.37 0.81 -23.71
CA ASP A 18 -8.13 0.91 -22.91
C ASP A 18 -7.90 2.25 -22.19
N LEU A 19 -8.86 3.21 -22.26
CA LEU A 19 -8.85 4.45 -21.51
C LEU A 19 -10.07 4.54 -20.60
N ASN A 20 -9.86 4.86 -19.32
CA ASN A 20 -10.95 5.14 -18.41
C ASN A 20 -10.67 6.37 -17.55
N PHE A 21 -11.74 6.99 -17.11
CA PHE A 21 -11.73 8.09 -16.14
C PHE A 21 -12.59 7.70 -14.94
N THR A 22 -12.10 8.00 -13.75
CA THR A 22 -12.81 7.70 -12.51
C THR A 22 -12.94 8.98 -11.69
N ILE A 23 -14.12 9.23 -11.14
CA ILE A 23 -14.40 10.36 -10.26
C ILE A 23 -15.11 9.87 -9.01
N GLY A 24 -14.71 10.38 -7.85
CA GLY A 24 -15.28 10.04 -6.55
C GLY A 24 -14.22 9.60 -5.55
N GLN A 25 -14.66 8.87 -4.53
CA GLN A 25 -13.75 8.32 -3.52
C GLN A 25 -13.19 6.97 -3.99
N MET A 26 -11.88 6.91 -4.14
CA MET A 26 -11.18 5.75 -4.68
C MET A 26 -9.80 5.57 -4.07
N ARG A 27 -9.13 4.49 -4.43
CA ARG A 27 -7.71 4.32 -4.10
C ARG A 27 -6.87 5.27 -4.93
N VAL A 28 -5.90 5.89 -4.26
CA VAL A 28 -4.89 6.72 -4.91
C VAL A 28 -3.92 5.81 -5.67
N PRO A 29 -3.60 6.07 -6.94
CA PRO A 29 -2.68 5.26 -7.73
C PRO A 29 -1.23 5.50 -7.27
N PHE A 30 -0.84 4.84 -6.19
CA PHE A 30 0.47 4.97 -5.59
C PHE A 30 0.92 3.64 -4.99
N THR A 31 2.19 3.29 -5.11
CA THR A 31 2.85 2.07 -4.64
C THR A 31 2.24 0.76 -5.19
N ILE A 32 2.83 -0.38 -4.85
CA ILE A 32 2.28 -1.70 -5.17
C ILE A 32 1.39 -2.17 -4.02
N ASP A 33 1.94 -2.27 -2.80
CA ASP A 33 1.24 -2.88 -1.66
C ASP A 33 0.05 -2.02 -1.18
N ALA A 34 0.17 -0.69 -1.15
CA ALA A 34 -0.93 0.19 -0.76
C ALA A 34 -2.10 0.14 -1.76
N HIS A 35 -1.81 -0.01 -3.05
CA HIS A 35 -2.84 -0.12 -4.10
C HIS A 35 -3.50 -1.50 -4.19
N ARG A 36 -2.89 -2.54 -3.59
CA ARG A 36 -3.42 -3.90 -3.55
C ARG A 36 -4.72 -3.98 -2.74
N SER A 37 -5.72 -4.67 -3.27
CA SER A 37 -6.99 -4.90 -2.57
C SER A 37 -6.78 -5.75 -1.32
N PRO A 38 -7.61 -5.60 -0.26
CA PRO A 38 -7.47 -6.41 0.96
C PRO A 38 -7.45 -7.91 0.70
N HIS A 39 -8.29 -8.38 -0.23
CA HIS A 39 -8.36 -9.80 -0.62
C HIS A 39 -7.19 -10.29 -1.47
N GLN A 40 -6.35 -9.40 -1.95
CA GLN A 40 -5.14 -9.73 -2.73
C GLN A 40 -3.86 -9.64 -1.88
N GLN A 41 -3.98 -9.32 -0.61
CA GLN A 41 -2.84 -9.24 0.28
C GLN A 41 -2.31 -10.63 0.61
N TYR A 42 -0.99 -10.72 0.66
CA TYR A 42 -0.29 -11.96 1.04
C TYR A 42 -0.24 -12.14 2.56
N PHE A 43 -0.08 -11.06 3.30
CA PHE A 43 0.07 -11.04 4.76
C PHE A 43 -1.16 -10.42 5.42
N ALA A 44 -1.43 -10.81 6.66
CA ALA A 44 -2.52 -10.23 7.47
C ALA A 44 -2.30 -8.73 7.72
N ASN A 45 -1.04 -8.31 7.94
CA ASN A 45 -0.69 -6.90 8.07
C ASN A 45 0.01 -6.39 6.80
N ARG A 46 -0.32 -5.16 6.40
CA ARG A 46 0.36 -4.47 5.30
C ARG A 46 1.82 -4.18 5.62
N SER A 47 2.62 -3.93 4.58
CA SER A 47 3.98 -3.39 4.71
C SER A 47 3.99 -2.01 5.38
N PHE A 48 5.16 -1.56 5.84
CA PHE A 48 5.30 -0.19 6.35
C PHE A 48 5.04 0.84 5.25
N ILE A 49 5.44 0.58 4.01
CA ILE A 49 5.12 1.42 2.86
C ILE A 49 3.62 1.65 2.78
N ALA A 50 2.81 0.61 2.76
CA ALA A 50 1.37 0.71 2.62
C ALA A 50 0.65 1.27 3.86
N LYS A 51 1.20 1.05 5.06
CA LYS A 51 0.59 1.49 6.33
C LYS A 51 0.91 2.95 6.65
N GLN A 52 2.11 3.41 6.29
CA GLN A 52 2.67 4.70 6.73
C GLN A 52 2.66 5.78 5.65
N VAL A 53 2.50 5.39 4.40
CA VAL A 53 2.60 6.30 3.26
C VAL A 53 1.24 6.89 2.92
N GLY A 54 1.03 8.15 3.22
CA GLY A 54 -0.05 8.96 2.70
C GLY A 54 -1.46 8.33 2.78
N ASN A 55 -2.39 8.91 2.05
CA ASN A 55 -3.75 8.44 1.97
C ASN A 55 -3.87 7.31 0.95
N VAL A 56 -4.26 6.13 1.39
CA VAL A 56 -4.55 4.99 0.51
C VAL A 56 -5.80 5.24 -0.32
N ARG A 57 -6.72 6.05 0.20
CA ARG A 57 -7.96 6.46 -0.47
C ARG A 57 -8.20 7.95 -0.30
N ASP A 58 -8.75 8.57 -1.33
CA ASP A 58 -9.13 9.98 -1.31
C ASP A 58 -10.25 10.25 -2.31
N VAL A 59 -10.87 11.41 -2.21
CA VAL A 59 -11.82 11.93 -3.20
C VAL A 59 -11.07 12.66 -4.29
N GLY A 60 -11.33 12.30 -5.54
CA GLY A 60 -10.61 12.90 -6.65
C GLY A 60 -11.07 12.42 -8.03
N PHE A 61 -10.22 12.69 -8.99
CA PHE A 61 -10.39 12.31 -10.38
C PHE A 61 -9.11 11.63 -10.87
N THR A 62 -9.24 10.50 -11.56
CA THR A 62 -8.11 9.81 -12.20
C THR A 62 -8.40 9.52 -13.67
N GLY A 63 -7.33 9.48 -14.47
CA GLY A 63 -7.30 8.89 -15.80
C GLY A 63 -6.36 7.69 -15.80
N CYS A 64 -6.77 6.60 -16.43
CA CYS A 64 -5.98 5.39 -16.57
C CYS A 64 -5.99 4.93 -18.02
N TYR A 65 -4.79 4.78 -18.59
CA TYR A 65 -4.57 4.22 -19.92
C TYR A 65 -3.81 2.89 -19.82
N THR A 66 -4.30 1.89 -20.55
CA THR A 66 -3.72 0.53 -20.57
C THR A 66 -3.34 0.16 -21.99
N GLN A 67 -2.07 0.04 -22.28
CA GLN A 67 -1.58 -0.50 -23.55
C GLN A 67 -1.36 -2.01 -23.41
N LYS A 68 -1.92 -2.77 -24.35
CA LYS A 68 -1.82 -4.25 -24.34
C LYS A 68 -0.97 -4.79 -25.48
N GLU A 69 -0.85 -4.03 -26.57
CA GLU A 69 -0.09 -4.42 -27.76
C GLU A 69 1.34 -3.86 -27.71
N GLY A 70 2.29 -4.58 -28.27
CA GLY A 70 3.72 -4.24 -28.21
C GLY A 70 4.29 -4.48 -26.81
N LEU A 71 4.85 -3.44 -26.19
CA LEU A 71 5.30 -3.49 -24.81
C LEU A 71 4.15 -3.07 -23.88
N PRO A 72 3.51 -4.00 -23.15
CA PRO A 72 2.34 -3.66 -22.34
C PRO A 72 2.72 -2.75 -21.17
N PHE A 73 1.92 -1.69 -20.96
CA PHE A 73 2.06 -0.80 -19.81
C PHE A 73 0.70 -0.25 -19.35
N ILE A 74 0.66 0.20 -18.10
CA ILE A 74 -0.47 0.90 -17.49
C ILE A 74 0.06 2.22 -16.96
N LEU A 75 -0.59 3.32 -17.35
CA LEU A 75 -0.33 4.65 -16.82
C LEU A 75 -1.61 5.16 -16.15
N GLU A 76 -1.54 5.44 -14.87
CA GLU A 76 -2.66 6.00 -14.10
C GLU A 76 -2.19 7.27 -13.39
N GLY A 77 -2.99 8.32 -13.45
CA GLY A 77 -2.68 9.57 -12.77
C GLY A 77 -3.95 10.30 -12.37
N GLY A 78 -3.86 11.13 -11.33
CA GLY A 78 -5.02 11.84 -10.83
C GLY A 78 -4.72 12.98 -9.90
N LEU A 79 -5.78 13.76 -9.65
CA LEU A 79 -5.84 14.87 -8.72
C LEU A 79 -6.81 14.54 -7.59
N PHE A 80 -6.43 14.88 -6.37
CA PHE A 80 -7.13 14.48 -5.16
C PHE A 80 -7.30 15.66 -4.20
N ASN A 81 -8.33 15.58 -3.36
CA ASN A 81 -8.62 16.59 -2.36
C ASN A 81 -7.59 16.61 -1.21
N GLY A 82 -7.02 15.47 -0.83
CA GLY A 82 -6.05 15.36 0.27
C GLY A 82 -6.64 15.11 1.65
N SER A 83 -7.96 15.00 1.75
CA SER A 83 -8.66 14.77 3.02
C SER A 83 -8.61 13.31 3.50
N GLY A 84 -8.29 12.38 2.61
CA GLY A 84 -8.31 10.95 2.88
C GLY A 84 -9.70 10.44 3.26
N LEU A 85 -9.74 9.36 4.07
CA LEU A 85 -10.99 8.77 4.54
C LEU A 85 -11.59 9.45 5.78
N THR A 86 -10.82 10.25 6.50
CA THR A 86 -11.21 10.73 7.82
C THR A 86 -12.00 12.03 7.78
N ASN A 87 -11.69 12.93 6.86
CA ASN A 87 -12.26 14.27 6.79
C ASN A 87 -12.81 14.57 5.39
N GLN A 88 -13.65 13.69 4.86
CA GLN A 88 -14.22 13.81 3.50
C GLN A 88 -15.03 15.09 3.26
N LYS A 89 -15.49 15.75 4.32
CA LYS A 89 -16.24 17.01 4.25
C LYS A 89 -15.34 18.23 4.19
N GLU A 90 -14.06 18.09 4.48
CA GLU A 90 -13.10 19.19 4.45
C GLU A 90 -12.41 19.23 3.09
N TRP A 91 -12.47 20.38 2.44
CA TRP A 91 -11.80 20.64 1.17
C TRP A 91 -10.52 21.41 1.42
N HIS A 92 -9.39 20.84 1.01
CA HIS A 92 -8.10 21.49 1.12
C HIS A 92 -7.87 22.45 -0.05
N LYS A 93 -7.23 23.59 0.22
CA LYS A 93 -6.93 24.60 -0.81
C LYS A 93 -5.88 24.14 -1.83
N THR A 94 -5.15 23.10 -1.54
CA THR A 94 -4.09 22.55 -2.41
C THR A 94 -4.51 21.18 -2.91
N LEU A 95 -4.62 21.02 -4.22
CA LEU A 95 -4.83 19.72 -4.84
C LEU A 95 -3.57 18.86 -4.69
N ASN A 96 -3.78 17.64 -4.26
CA ASN A 96 -2.76 16.59 -4.26
C ASN A 96 -2.76 15.90 -5.61
N TYR A 97 -1.62 15.33 -6.01
CA TYR A 97 -1.58 14.52 -7.23
C TYR A 97 -0.90 13.18 -6.96
N SER A 98 -1.22 12.22 -7.79
CA SER A 98 -0.52 10.93 -7.84
C SER A 98 -0.42 10.43 -9.27
N ILE A 99 0.71 9.82 -9.61
CA ILE A 99 0.96 9.19 -10.91
C ILE A 99 1.63 7.84 -10.65
N LYS A 100 1.15 6.80 -11.34
CA LYS A 100 1.68 5.44 -11.28
C LYS A 100 1.84 4.89 -12.69
N ALA A 101 3.03 4.45 -13.02
CA ALA A 101 3.35 3.76 -14.26
C ALA A 101 3.75 2.31 -13.96
N GLN A 102 3.18 1.36 -14.70
CA GLN A 102 3.51 -0.05 -14.60
C GLN A 102 3.93 -0.56 -15.97
N LEU A 103 5.09 -1.17 -16.06
CA LEU A 103 5.60 -1.84 -17.23
C LEU A 103 5.47 -3.35 -17.04
N LEU A 104 4.86 -4.04 -18.00
CA LEU A 104 4.55 -5.46 -17.96
C LEU A 104 5.30 -6.19 -19.09
N PRO A 105 6.64 -6.39 -18.97
CA PRO A 105 7.44 -6.94 -20.07
C PRO A 105 6.94 -8.30 -20.55
N ASN A 106 6.32 -9.05 -19.66
CA ASN A 106 5.58 -10.28 -19.93
C ASN A 106 4.58 -10.55 -18.79
N LYS A 107 3.82 -11.63 -18.89
CA LYS A 107 2.80 -12.03 -17.90
C LYS A 107 3.32 -12.29 -16.48
N ASN A 108 4.62 -12.41 -16.31
CA ASN A 108 5.25 -12.77 -15.03
C ASN A 108 5.89 -11.57 -14.32
N TRP A 109 6.27 -10.53 -15.03
CA TRP A 109 6.98 -9.39 -14.51
C TRP A 109 6.13 -8.13 -14.47
N ASN A 110 6.28 -7.35 -13.42
CA ASN A 110 5.77 -5.99 -13.32
C ASN A 110 6.86 -5.09 -12.72
N LEU A 111 7.14 -3.99 -13.40
CA LEU A 111 7.96 -2.90 -12.89
C LEU A 111 7.04 -1.72 -12.65
N THR A 112 7.06 -1.16 -11.45
CA THR A 112 6.21 -0.04 -11.06
C THR A 112 7.06 1.13 -10.65
N LEU A 113 6.72 2.32 -11.16
CA LEU A 113 7.22 3.60 -10.68
C LEU A 113 6.01 4.46 -10.32
N SER A 114 6.05 5.11 -9.18
CA SER A 114 4.98 5.99 -8.78
C SER A 114 5.46 7.22 -8.01
N THR A 115 4.69 8.28 -8.07
CA THR A 115 4.92 9.50 -7.30
C THR A 115 3.62 10.04 -6.76
N GLN A 116 3.68 10.60 -5.56
CA GLN A 116 2.56 11.27 -4.95
C GLN A 116 3.03 12.55 -4.25
N MET A 117 2.29 13.63 -4.41
CA MET A 117 2.43 14.85 -3.62
C MET A 117 1.19 15.06 -2.79
N ILE A 118 1.39 15.26 -1.49
CA ILE A 118 0.35 15.65 -0.54
C ILE A 118 0.77 16.91 0.21
N LYS A 119 -0.19 17.65 0.73
CA LYS A 119 0.06 18.81 1.57
C LYS A 119 -0.88 18.80 2.77
N PRO A 120 -0.59 17.96 3.79
CA PRO A 120 -1.30 18.06 5.06
C PRO A 120 -0.95 19.39 5.70
N GLU A 121 -1.96 20.13 6.12
CA GLU A 121 -1.82 21.49 6.68
C GLU A 121 -0.93 22.41 5.82
N HIS A 122 0.30 22.66 6.25
CA HIS A 122 1.22 23.61 5.62
C HIS A 122 2.43 22.96 4.97
N THR A 123 2.76 21.73 5.31
CA THR A 123 3.95 21.03 4.84
C THR A 123 3.70 20.24 3.57
N ARG A 124 4.39 20.58 2.48
CA ARG A 124 4.39 19.78 1.26
C ARG A 124 5.22 18.52 1.47
N ILE A 125 4.69 17.38 1.05
CA ILE A 125 5.35 16.09 1.11
C ILE A 125 5.36 15.51 -0.29
N ASN A 126 6.55 15.21 -0.83
CA ASN A 126 6.72 14.50 -2.07
C ASN A 126 7.19 13.08 -1.78
N MET A 127 6.59 12.11 -2.44
CA MET A 127 6.88 10.70 -2.29
C MET A 127 7.17 10.08 -3.65
N TYR A 128 8.18 9.24 -3.72
CA TYR A 128 8.61 8.51 -4.89
C TYR A 128 8.72 7.03 -4.51
N ASP A 129 8.23 6.19 -5.37
CA ASP A 129 8.20 4.76 -5.13
C ASP A 129 8.64 4.01 -6.37
N ALA A 130 9.43 2.98 -6.17
CA ALA A 130 9.88 2.06 -7.20
C ALA A 130 9.71 0.63 -6.72
N GLY A 131 9.02 -0.18 -7.50
CA GLY A 131 8.77 -1.57 -7.15
C GLY A 131 8.87 -2.50 -8.33
N ILE A 132 9.16 -3.74 -8.03
CA ILE A 132 9.22 -4.83 -8.99
C ILE A 132 8.65 -6.08 -8.38
N TYR A 133 7.91 -6.86 -9.16
CA TYR A 133 7.60 -8.22 -8.79
C TYR A 133 7.74 -9.19 -9.96
N TYR A 134 8.07 -10.42 -9.60
CA TYR A 134 7.97 -11.58 -10.44
C TYR A 134 6.93 -12.54 -9.88
N GLN A 135 6.04 -13.04 -10.72
CA GLN A 135 5.06 -14.04 -10.33
C GLN A 135 4.94 -15.15 -11.38
N ASN A 136 4.74 -16.36 -10.91
CA ASN A 136 4.33 -17.49 -11.73
C ASN A 136 3.29 -18.33 -10.97
N ASN A 137 2.99 -19.54 -11.45
CA ASN A 137 1.97 -20.39 -10.82
C ASN A 137 2.29 -20.80 -9.37
N ARG A 138 3.54 -20.68 -8.92
CA ARG A 138 3.98 -21.12 -7.59
C ARG A 138 4.68 -20.04 -6.78
N PHE A 139 5.36 -19.11 -7.44
CA PHE A 139 6.16 -18.10 -6.78
C PHE A 139 5.61 -16.71 -7.02
N HIS A 140 5.64 -15.89 -5.99
CA HIS A 140 5.58 -14.45 -6.09
C HIS A 140 6.74 -13.87 -5.28
N ILE A 141 7.57 -13.07 -5.93
CA ILE A 141 8.69 -12.36 -5.31
C ILE A 141 8.49 -10.89 -5.61
N GLU A 142 8.54 -10.05 -4.59
CA GLU A 142 8.29 -8.62 -4.71
C GLU A 142 9.29 -7.82 -3.89
N ALA A 143 9.73 -6.70 -4.44
CA ALA A 143 10.51 -5.70 -3.75
C ALA A 143 10.01 -4.30 -4.10
N GLU A 144 9.92 -3.43 -3.10
CA GLU A 144 9.40 -2.07 -3.21
C GLU A 144 10.23 -1.14 -2.33
N TYR A 145 10.58 0.02 -2.84
CA TYR A 145 11.31 1.06 -2.14
C TYR A 145 10.59 2.38 -2.27
N LEU A 146 10.43 3.06 -1.14
CA LEU A 146 9.80 4.37 -1.04
C LEU A 146 10.78 5.39 -0.47
N TYR A 147 10.81 6.55 -1.12
CA TYR A 147 11.52 7.75 -0.68
C TYR A 147 10.51 8.89 -0.46
N LYS A 148 10.56 9.53 0.72
CA LYS A 148 9.64 10.60 1.10
C LYS A 148 10.43 11.82 1.58
N MET A 149 10.12 12.99 1.01
CA MET A 149 10.76 14.27 1.28
C MET A 149 9.74 15.27 1.82
N TYR A 150 10.19 16.13 2.72
CA TYR A 150 9.38 17.21 3.28
C TYR A 150 9.86 18.55 2.74
N GLY A 151 8.92 19.40 2.33
CA GLY A 151 9.23 20.74 1.85
C GLY A 151 9.91 21.59 2.91
N HIS A 152 10.85 22.43 2.48
CA HIS A 152 11.63 23.33 3.33
C HIS A 152 12.43 22.58 4.41
N GLU A 153 12.83 21.33 4.16
CA GLU A 153 13.59 20.51 5.13
C GLU A 153 12.91 20.41 6.52
N ALA A 154 11.56 20.52 6.52
CA ALA A 154 10.78 20.55 7.77
C ALA A 154 10.89 19.24 8.58
N PHE A 155 11.34 18.17 7.95
CA PHE A 155 11.66 16.89 8.57
C PHE A 155 12.71 16.17 7.72
N LYS A 156 13.46 15.25 8.35
CA LYS A 156 14.43 14.41 7.62
C LYS A 156 13.75 13.49 6.63
N ASP A 157 14.42 13.17 5.55
CA ASP A 157 13.94 12.26 4.54
C ASP A 157 13.65 10.88 5.12
N VAL A 158 12.61 10.24 4.58
CA VAL A 158 12.16 8.92 5.02
C VAL A 158 12.44 7.90 3.91
N HIS A 159 13.00 6.79 4.31
CA HIS A 159 13.24 5.63 3.47
C HIS A 159 12.44 4.46 4.00
N ALA A 160 11.76 3.74 3.11
CA ALA A 160 11.06 2.51 3.46
C ALA A 160 11.30 1.45 2.38
N VAL A 161 11.45 0.20 2.83
CA VAL A 161 11.64 -0.97 1.96
C VAL A 161 10.62 -2.02 2.37
N ASN A 162 10.05 -2.69 1.39
CA ASN A 162 9.27 -3.91 1.54
C ASN A 162 9.80 -4.94 0.55
N SER A 163 10.12 -6.14 1.03
CA SER A 163 10.44 -7.26 0.14
C SER A 163 9.88 -8.54 0.70
N PHE A 164 9.32 -9.38 -0.17
CA PHE A 164 8.79 -10.67 0.27
C PHE A 164 8.84 -11.73 -0.82
N VAL A 165 8.75 -12.97 -0.37
CA VAL A 165 8.55 -14.15 -1.21
C VAL A 165 7.33 -14.93 -0.72
N ASN A 166 6.55 -15.42 -1.66
CA ASN A 166 5.48 -16.38 -1.44
C ASN A 166 5.73 -17.61 -2.30
N TYR A 167 5.59 -18.80 -1.72
CA TYR A 167 5.64 -20.07 -2.42
C TYR A 167 4.34 -20.84 -2.22
N ASP A 168 3.65 -21.17 -3.30
CA ASP A 168 2.40 -21.90 -3.30
C ASP A 168 2.64 -23.39 -3.60
N LEU A 169 2.31 -24.24 -2.65
CA LEU A 169 2.29 -25.70 -2.80
C LEU A 169 0.84 -26.15 -3.05
N PRO A 170 0.51 -26.63 -4.26
CA PRO A 170 -0.83 -27.12 -4.55
C PRO A 170 -1.17 -28.37 -3.73
N LEU A 171 -2.40 -28.42 -3.22
CA LEU A 171 -2.96 -29.55 -2.49
C LEU A 171 -4.14 -30.14 -3.24
N LYS A 172 -4.44 -31.44 -3.04
CA LYS A 172 -5.42 -32.18 -3.88
C LYS A 172 -6.75 -32.49 -3.17
N LYS A 173 -6.88 -32.15 -1.89
CA LYS A 173 -8.05 -32.53 -1.07
C LYS A 173 -8.89 -31.30 -0.69
N VAL A 174 -9.20 -31.17 0.60
CA VAL A 174 -10.01 -30.08 1.18
C VAL A 174 -9.39 -28.72 0.95
N PHE A 175 -8.08 -28.62 1.01
CA PHE A 175 -7.34 -27.38 0.74
C PHE A 175 -6.87 -27.37 -0.71
N ASN A 176 -6.96 -26.22 -1.35
CA ASN A 176 -6.43 -26.01 -2.69
C ASN A 176 -4.92 -25.89 -2.70
N LYS A 177 -4.39 -25.15 -1.72
CA LYS A 177 -2.96 -24.91 -1.58
C LYS A 177 -2.59 -24.53 -0.16
N ILE A 178 -1.33 -24.73 0.15
CA ILE A 178 -0.64 -24.09 1.27
C ILE A 178 0.41 -23.13 0.71
N SER A 179 0.45 -21.91 1.23
CA SER A 179 1.41 -20.89 0.86
C SER A 179 2.38 -20.65 2.01
N PHE A 180 3.67 -20.60 1.71
CA PHE A 180 4.74 -20.25 2.64
C PHE A 180 5.23 -18.86 2.30
N LEU A 181 5.31 -17.98 3.30
CA LEU A 181 5.58 -16.56 3.11
C LEU A 181 6.71 -16.10 4.04
N ALA A 182 7.58 -15.27 3.48
CA ALA A 182 8.59 -14.56 4.26
C ALA A 182 8.68 -13.13 3.75
N ARG A 183 8.67 -12.14 4.67
CA ARG A 183 8.79 -10.72 4.36
C ARG A 183 9.82 -10.06 5.27
N TYR A 184 10.58 -9.16 4.69
CA TYR A 184 11.35 -8.15 5.37
C TYR A 184 10.83 -6.78 4.97
N ASP A 185 10.52 -5.95 5.94
CA ASP A 185 10.25 -4.55 5.72
C ASP A 185 10.95 -3.65 6.76
N MET A 186 11.27 -2.44 6.35
CA MET A 186 11.92 -1.45 7.19
C MET A 186 11.45 -0.04 6.88
N MET A 187 11.59 0.86 7.85
CA MET A 187 11.31 2.27 7.69
C MET A 187 12.18 3.09 8.62
N THR A 188 12.61 4.27 8.18
CA THR A 188 13.22 5.29 9.04
C THR A 188 12.15 6.04 9.82
N ASP A 189 12.54 6.94 10.76
CA ASP A 189 11.58 7.78 11.50
C ASP A 189 10.69 8.55 10.53
N HIS A 190 9.39 8.57 10.79
CA HIS A 190 8.37 9.06 9.89
C HIS A 190 7.49 10.13 10.54
N SER A 191 7.13 11.16 9.76
CA SER A 191 6.12 12.17 10.12
C SER A 191 4.97 12.18 9.13
N ASN A 192 3.75 12.39 9.63
CA ASN A 192 2.56 12.61 8.80
C ASN A 192 2.48 14.05 8.25
N GLY A 193 3.45 14.92 8.57
CA GLY A 193 3.45 16.31 8.14
C GLY A 193 2.61 17.23 9.01
N LEU A 194 2.13 16.75 10.17
CA LEU A 194 1.42 17.55 11.15
C LEU A 194 2.41 18.12 12.17
N ALA A 195 2.35 19.43 12.38
CA ALA A 195 3.19 20.10 13.34
C ALA A 195 2.68 19.91 14.78
N ASP A 196 3.58 19.99 15.71
CA ASP A 196 3.24 20.14 17.12
C ASP A 196 2.67 21.53 17.35
N SER A 197 1.54 21.65 18.06
CA SER A 197 0.83 22.90 18.29
C SER A 197 1.63 23.91 19.16
N GLU A 198 2.56 23.41 19.98
CA GLU A 198 3.35 24.24 20.88
C GLU A 198 4.69 24.65 20.28
N THR A 199 5.34 23.73 19.58
CA THR A 199 6.70 23.94 19.06
C THR A 199 6.76 24.28 17.58
N GLY A 200 5.69 24.02 16.82
CA GLY A 200 5.66 24.17 15.37
C GLY A 200 6.53 23.14 14.60
N VAL A 201 7.17 22.21 15.31
CA VAL A 201 8.04 21.18 14.72
C VAL A 201 7.21 19.96 14.33
N LEU A 202 7.54 19.31 13.21
CA LEU A 202 6.84 18.12 12.79
C LEU A 202 7.04 16.96 13.78
N LYS A 203 5.93 16.35 14.20
CA LYS A 203 5.95 15.21 15.12
C LYS A 203 6.48 13.95 14.44
N ILE A 204 7.25 13.16 15.18
CA ILE A 204 7.52 11.77 14.79
C ILE A 204 6.26 10.95 15.10
N ASN A 205 5.61 10.46 14.09
CA ASN A 205 4.43 9.60 14.21
C ASN A 205 4.81 8.12 14.35
N ASP A 206 5.92 7.74 13.73
CA ASP A 206 6.44 6.39 13.74
C ASP A 206 7.96 6.38 13.81
N TYR A 207 8.52 5.57 14.71
CA TYR A 207 9.96 5.42 14.89
C TYR A 207 10.54 4.42 13.88
N ALA A 208 11.83 4.62 13.56
CA ALA A 208 12.61 3.74 12.70
C ALA A 208 12.61 2.31 13.24
N ARG A 209 12.27 1.37 12.37
CA ARG A 209 12.17 -0.04 12.71
C ARG A 209 12.33 -0.95 11.50
N HIS A 210 12.67 -2.18 11.80
CA HIS A 210 12.66 -3.31 10.88
C HIS A 210 11.62 -4.32 11.36
N ARG A 211 11.05 -5.06 10.43
CA ARG A 211 10.17 -6.20 10.73
C ARG A 211 10.50 -7.37 9.83
N VAL A 212 10.60 -8.54 10.43
CA VAL A 212 10.64 -9.83 9.73
C VAL A 212 9.31 -10.53 9.99
N THR A 213 8.65 -10.98 8.93
CA THR A 213 7.39 -11.72 9.01
C THR A 213 7.57 -13.08 8.35
N GLY A 214 7.33 -14.16 9.08
CA GLY A 214 7.12 -15.49 8.53
C GLY A 214 5.64 -15.84 8.53
N GLY A 215 5.16 -16.57 7.53
CA GLY A 215 3.74 -16.90 7.47
C GLY A 215 3.40 -18.15 6.70
N ILE A 216 2.22 -18.69 7.02
CA ILE A 216 1.58 -19.79 6.30
C ILE A 216 0.15 -19.39 6.02
N THR A 217 -0.31 -19.63 4.78
CA THR A 217 -1.72 -19.46 4.39
C THR A 217 -2.27 -20.78 3.87
N LEU A 218 -3.36 -21.24 4.46
CA LEU A 218 -4.16 -22.37 3.98
C LEU A 218 -5.34 -21.84 3.19
N SER A 219 -5.39 -22.12 1.89
CA SER A 219 -6.51 -21.74 1.04
C SER A 219 -7.49 -22.89 0.89
N LEU A 220 -8.73 -22.64 1.31
CA LEU A 220 -9.83 -23.59 1.23
C LEU A 220 -10.51 -23.45 -0.12
N SER A 221 -11.03 -24.57 -0.59
CA SER A 221 -11.99 -24.81 -1.66
C SER A 221 -12.08 -23.89 -2.90
N LYS A 222 -12.55 -24.50 -4.00
CA LYS A 222 -12.83 -23.82 -5.28
C LYS A 222 -14.21 -23.14 -5.30
N ALA A 223 -15.13 -23.55 -4.42
CA ALA A 223 -16.51 -23.07 -4.46
C ALA A 223 -16.69 -21.70 -3.81
N PHE A 224 -16.00 -21.45 -2.71
CA PHE A 224 -15.86 -20.11 -2.12
C PHE A 224 -14.43 -19.93 -1.64
N ILE A 225 -13.90 -18.74 -1.81
CA ILE A 225 -12.51 -18.48 -1.45
C ILE A 225 -12.45 -18.14 0.03
N ALA A 226 -11.79 -19.02 0.79
CA ALA A 226 -11.49 -18.77 2.19
C ALA A 226 -10.02 -19.07 2.45
N ASP A 227 -9.35 -18.14 3.10
CA ASP A 227 -7.96 -18.25 3.51
C ASP A 227 -7.86 -18.19 5.04
N LEU A 228 -7.13 -19.15 5.60
CA LEU A 228 -6.68 -19.09 6.98
C LEU A 228 -5.19 -18.73 6.97
N ARG A 229 -4.85 -17.56 7.52
CA ARG A 229 -3.50 -17.03 7.57
C ARG A 229 -2.96 -17.09 8.99
N LEU A 230 -1.74 -17.57 9.12
CA LEU A 230 -0.95 -17.51 10.35
C LEU A 230 0.34 -16.76 10.05
N ASN A 231 0.52 -15.60 10.67
CA ASN A 231 1.73 -14.79 10.53
C ASN A 231 2.41 -14.61 11.88
N PHE A 232 3.72 -14.75 11.91
CA PHE A 232 4.59 -14.38 13.02
C PHE A 232 5.37 -13.13 12.61
N GLU A 233 5.28 -12.06 13.39
CA GLU A 233 5.95 -10.79 13.16
C GLU A 233 6.96 -10.51 14.27
N LYS A 234 8.22 -10.29 13.90
CA LYS A 234 9.31 -9.89 14.78
C LYS A 234 9.75 -8.48 14.45
N TYR A 235 9.75 -7.60 15.44
CA TYR A 235 10.10 -6.18 15.30
C TYR A 235 11.45 -5.88 15.93
N PHE A 236 12.22 -5.01 15.27
CA PHE A 236 13.51 -4.52 15.73
C PHE A 236 13.51 -3.00 15.66
N TYR A 237 13.64 -2.34 16.80
CA TYR A 237 13.65 -0.88 16.92
C TYR A 237 15.06 -0.37 17.09
N GLN A 238 15.38 0.78 16.48
CA GLN A 238 16.67 1.46 16.66
C GLN A 238 16.74 2.22 18.00
N LYS A 239 15.58 2.66 18.53
CA LYS A 239 15.47 3.36 19.81
C LYS A 239 14.70 2.52 20.81
N SER A 240 15.07 2.62 22.09
CA SER A 240 14.31 2.03 23.19
C SER A 240 12.94 2.73 23.32
N GLY A 241 11.90 1.97 23.55
CA GLY A 241 10.54 2.47 23.72
C GLY A 241 9.67 2.19 22.50
N VAL A 242 8.89 1.12 22.58
CA VAL A 242 7.91 0.79 21.55
C VAL A 242 6.67 1.64 21.77
N PRO A 243 6.25 2.47 20.81
CA PRO A 243 5.17 3.42 21.04
C PRO A 243 3.80 2.76 21.18
N LYS A 244 3.55 1.62 20.51
CA LYS A 244 2.23 0.97 20.47
C LYS A 244 2.34 -0.53 20.64
N GLU A 245 1.38 -1.15 21.37
CA GLU A 245 1.32 -2.61 21.51
C GLU A 245 1.14 -3.34 20.19
N SER A 246 0.36 -2.75 19.26
CA SER A 246 0.14 -3.31 17.92
C SER A 246 1.40 -3.39 17.06
N GLU A 247 2.52 -2.80 17.50
CA GLU A 247 3.79 -2.75 16.79
C GLU A 247 4.90 -3.49 17.54
N ARG A 248 4.52 -4.44 18.38
CA ARG A 248 5.41 -5.41 19.05
C ARG A 248 5.39 -6.76 18.34
N ASP A 249 6.30 -7.62 18.75
CA ASP A 249 6.31 -9.03 18.33
C ASP A 249 4.94 -9.67 18.58
N LYS A 250 4.43 -10.34 17.56
CA LYS A 250 3.09 -10.92 17.64
C LYS A 250 2.88 -12.10 16.69
N ILE A 251 1.88 -12.88 17.04
CA ILE A 251 1.26 -13.86 16.15
C ILE A 251 -0.09 -13.29 15.71
N VAL A 252 -0.35 -13.33 14.40
CA VAL A 252 -1.63 -12.90 13.83
C VAL A 252 -2.28 -14.09 13.15
N ILE A 253 -3.51 -14.39 13.55
CA ILE A 253 -4.39 -15.37 12.90
C ILE A 253 -5.50 -14.59 12.23
N GLU A 254 -5.65 -14.77 10.93
CA GLU A 254 -6.69 -14.11 10.13
C GLU A 254 -7.48 -15.16 9.35
N PHE A 255 -8.81 -15.06 9.42
CA PHE A 255 -9.70 -15.78 8.54
C PHE A 255 -10.34 -14.79 7.56
N MET A 256 -10.14 -15.01 6.28
CA MET A 256 -10.65 -14.16 5.21
C MET A 256 -11.53 -14.97 4.28
N THR A 257 -12.72 -14.45 3.98
CA THR A 257 -13.61 -15.03 2.97
C THR A 257 -13.88 -14.03 1.86
N ARG A 258 -14.14 -14.54 0.68
CA ARG A 258 -14.51 -13.76 -0.50
C ARG A 258 -15.70 -14.43 -1.19
N PHE A 259 -16.78 -13.66 -1.30
CA PHE A 259 -18.04 -14.06 -1.94
C PHE A 259 -18.14 -13.51 -3.34
#